data_95f296c08b17e3385aea372ac6e4ccd0
#
_entry.id   95f296c08b17e3385aea372ac6e4ccd0
#
_cell.length_a   1.000
_cell.length_b   1.000
_cell.length_c   1.000
_cell.angle_alpha   90.00
_cell.angle_beta   90.00
_cell.angle_gamma   90.00
#
_symmetry.space_group_name_H-M   'P 1'
#
loop_
_entity.id
_entity.type
_entity.pdbx_description
1 polymer ?
#
loop_
_entity_poly.entity_id
_entity_poly.type
_entity_poly.pdbx_seq_one_letter_code
_entity_poly.pdbx_strand_id
1 'polypeptide(L)'
;MKTRKWKKLYGSQVHFVCPYCFQILPMSLATVEHEPPISRQKELNKKSETYYVCADCNHKKGALTLPEYREWLRLETIRNGGKQR
;
A
#
# COMPACT_ATOMS: atom_id res chain seq x y z
N MET A 1 11.37 -8.64 10.81
CA MET A 1 10.24 -7.78 10.55
C MET A 1 9.70 -7.18 11.83
N LYS A 2 9.52 -5.92 11.87
CA LYS A 2 9.13 -5.22 13.10
C LYS A 2 7.64 -4.94 13.23
N THR A 3 6.88 -5.23 12.20
CA THR A 3 5.46 -4.90 12.17
C THR A 3 4.68 -5.52 13.32
N ARG A 4 4.89 -6.81 13.54
CA ARG A 4 4.14 -7.53 14.58
C ARG A 4 4.45 -6.96 15.95
N LYS A 5 5.72 -6.67 16.20
CA LYS A 5 6.14 -6.13 17.50
C LYS A 5 5.53 -4.76 17.71
N TRP A 6 5.52 -3.93 16.70
CA TRP A 6 4.91 -2.61 16.77
C TRP A 6 3.45 -2.69 17.13
N LYS A 7 2.70 -3.55 16.44
CA LYS A 7 1.28 -3.69 16.71
C LYS A 7 1.01 -4.16 18.13
N LYS A 8 1.83 -5.08 18.61
CA LYS A 8 1.66 -5.61 19.94
C LYS A 8 1.93 -4.56 21.00
N LEU A 9 2.96 -3.73 20.81
CA LEU A 9 3.36 -2.77 21.82
C LEU A 9 2.50 -1.51 21.81
N TYR A 10 2.09 -1.05 20.65
CA TYR A 10 1.46 0.26 20.53
C TYR A 10 0.01 0.19 20.08
N GLY A 11 -0.35 -0.86 19.37
CA GLY A 11 -1.73 -1.04 18.95
C GLY A 11 -2.27 0.16 18.19
N SER A 12 -3.47 0.57 18.56
CA SER A 12 -4.13 1.67 17.86
C SER A 12 -3.64 3.05 18.27
N GLN A 13 -2.73 3.12 19.24
CA GLN A 13 -2.20 4.40 19.68
C GLN A 13 -1.17 4.97 18.72
N VAL A 14 -0.65 4.14 17.82
CA VAL A 14 0.33 4.57 16.83
C VAL A 14 -0.33 4.54 15.46
N HIS A 15 -0.11 5.59 14.69
CA HIS A 15 -0.70 5.72 13.37
C HIS A 15 0.38 5.68 12.31
N PHE A 16 -0.03 5.36 11.09
CA PHE A 16 0.86 5.42 9.94
C PHE A 16 0.12 6.11 8.80
N VAL A 17 0.89 6.61 7.84
CA VAL A 17 0.33 7.20 6.63
C VAL A 17 0.54 6.20 5.50
N CYS A 18 -0.55 5.77 4.85
CA CYS A 18 -0.43 4.88 3.71
C CYS A 18 0.27 5.62 2.58
N PRO A 19 1.42 5.11 2.10
CA PRO A 19 2.14 5.80 1.03
C PRO A 19 1.43 5.78 -0.32
N TYR A 20 0.37 4.99 -0.44
CA TYR A 20 -0.35 4.89 -1.69
C TYR A 20 -1.54 5.85 -1.76
N CYS A 21 -2.30 5.97 -0.68
CA CYS A 21 -3.49 6.81 -0.68
C CYS A 21 -3.42 7.95 0.33
N PHE A 22 -2.38 7.98 1.16
CA PHE A 22 -2.11 9.04 2.13
C PHE A 22 -3.14 9.16 3.24
N GLN A 23 -3.91 8.10 3.47
CA GLN A 23 -4.80 8.06 4.63
C GLN A 23 -3.97 7.83 5.89
N ILE A 24 -4.42 8.45 6.99
CA ILE A 24 -3.80 8.25 8.30
C ILE A 24 -4.65 7.20 9.02
N LEU A 25 -4.03 6.09 9.39
CA LEU A 25 -4.73 4.96 9.97
C LEU A 25 -3.98 4.44 11.19
N PRO A 26 -4.70 3.80 12.14
CA PRO A 26 -4.02 3.15 13.25
C PRO A 26 -3.07 2.08 12.74
N MET A 27 -1.93 1.94 13.42
CA MET A 27 -0.95 0.95 13.02
C MET A 27 -1.51 -0.46 13.08
N SER A 28 -2.51 -0.69 13.92
CA SER A 28 -3.17 -1.99 14.00
C SER A 28 -3.84 -2.40 12.70
N LEU A 29 -4.12 -1.45 11.81
CA LEU A 29 -4.74 -1.72 10.51
C LEU A 29 -3.73 -1.78 9.38
N ALA A 30 -2.45 -1.67 9.68
CA ALA A 30 -1.42 -1.73 8.65
C ALA A 30 -1.30 -3.14 8.09
N THR A 31 -1.09 -3.21 6.78
CA THR A 31 -0.77 -4.48 6.11
C THR A 31 0.59 -4.33 5.45
N VAL A 32 1.22 -5.46 5.16
CA VAL A 32 2.53 -5.45 4.52
C VAL A 32 2.36 -5.65 3.03
N GLU A 33 2.99 -4.77 2.27
CA GLU A 33 2.94 -4.81 0.82
C GLU A 33 4.35 -4.93 0.28
N HIS A 34 4.50 -5.68 -0.81
CA HIS A 34 5.79 -5.84 -1.49
C HIS A 34 5.76 -5.04 -2.79
N GLU A 35 6.78 -4.21 -2.98
CA GLU A 35 6.88 -3.41 -4.20
C GLU A 35 8.26 -3.58 -4.80
N PRO A 36 8.38 -4.08 -5.99
CA PRO A 36 7.30 -4.63 -6.83
C PRO A 36 6.76 -5.94 -6.27
N PRO A 37 5.59 -6.38 -6.73
CA PRO A 37 5.04 -7.65 -6.25
C PRO A 37 6.04 -8.78 -6.42
N ILE A 38 6.03 -9.70 -5.47
CA ILE A 38 6.98 -10.82 -5.52
C ILE A 38 6.87 -11.58 -6.84
N SER A 39 5.65 -11.73 -7.34
CA SER A 39 5.42 -12.43 -8.60
C SER A 39 6.05 -11.74 -9.80
N ARG A 40 6.44 -10.47 -9.66
CA ARG A 40 7.00 -9.70 -10.76
C ARG A 40 8.50 -9.44 -10.60
N GLN A 41 9.14 -9.98 -9.57
CA GLN A 41 10.56 -9.73 -9.33
C GLN A 41 11.44 -10.17 -10.50
N LYS A 42 11.17 -11.36 -11.01
CA LYS A 42 11.99 -11.91 -12.08
C LYS A 42 11.82 -11.10 -13.36
N GLU A 43 10.59 -10.79 -13.70
CA GLU A 43 10.27 -10.02 -14.89
C GLU A 43 10.96 -8.66 -14.87
N LEU A 44 10.97 -8.02 -13.71
CA LEU A 44 11.49 -6.67 -13.57
C LEU A 44 12.95 -6.65 -13.14
N ASN A 45 13.53 -7.82 -12.87
CA ASN A 45 14.92 -7.94 -12.40
C ASN A 45 15.17 -7.05 -11.20
N LYS A 46 14.24 -7.12 -10.23
CA LYS A 46 14.27 -6.21 -9.09
C LYS A 46 13.72 -6.92 -7.87
N LYS A 47 14.39 -6.74 -6.74
CA LYS A 47 13.91 -7.31 -5.48
C LYS A 47 12.83 -6.43 -4.89
N SER A 48 11.90 -7.07 -4.21
CA SER A 48 10.82 -6.37 -3.54
C SER A 48 11.29 -5.73 -2.24
N GLU A 49 10.75 -4.54 -1.96
CA GLU A 49 10.88 -3.91 -0.66
C GLU A 49 9.51 -3.95 0.00
N THR A 50 9.48 -3.86 1.32
CA THR A 50 8.22 -3.94 2.04
C THR A 50 7.80 -2.57 2.54
N TYR A 51 6.49 -2.35 2.53
CA TYR A 51 5.90 -1.10 3.01
C TYR A 51 4.67 -1.40 3.82
N TYR A 52 4.33 -0.51 4.75
CA TYR A 52 3.08 -0.60 5.48
C TYR A 52 2.05 0.23 4.74
N VAL A 53 0.97 -0.42 4.34
CA VAL A 53 -0.09 0.24 3.57
C VAL A 53 -1.44 -0.15 4.15
N CYS A 54 -2.48 0.57 3.77
CA CYS A 54 -3.82 0.19 4.21
C CYS A 54 -4.28 -1.04 3.45
N ALA A 55 -5.19 -1.80 4.06
CA ALA A 55 -5.67 -3.04 3.45
C ALA A 55 -6.35 -2.79 2.11
N ASP A 56 -7.04 -1.65 2.00
CA ASP A 56 -7.75 -1.32 0.77
C ASP A 56 -6.78 -1.17 -0.41
N CYS A 57 -5.70 -0.41 -0.21
CA CYS A 57 -4.71 -0.23 -1.27
C CYS A 57 -3.97 -1.53 -1.55
N ASN A 58 -3.67 -2.31 -0.51
CA ASN A 58 -3.02 -3.58 -0.69
C ASN A 58 -3.86 -4.48 -1.60
N HIS A 59 -5.15 -4.53 -1.32
CA HIS A 59 -6.06 -5.35 -2.11
C HIS A 59 -6.20 -4.83 -3.54
N LYS A 60 -6.40 -3.53 -3.69
CA LYS A 60 -6.61 -2.95 -5.03
C LYS A 60 -5.38 -3.02 -5.89
N LYS A 61 -4.20 -2.84 -5.29
CA LYS A 61 -2.97 -2.89 -6.05
C LYS A 61 -2.69 -4.30 -6.58
N GLY A 62 -2.96 -5.31 -5.76
CA GLY A 62 -2.75 -6.69 -6.18
C GLY A 62 -1.38 -6.90 -6.79
N ALA A 63 -1.33 -7.39 -8.02
CA ALA A 63 -0.09 -7.70 -8.72
C ALA A 63 0.47 -6.53 -9.53
N LEU A 64 -0.11 -5.34 -9.41
CA LEU A 64 0.40 -4.17 -10.11
C LEU A 64 1.64 -3.65 -9.40
N THR A 65 2.58 -3.08 -10.18
CA THR A 65 3.66 -2.32 -9.58
C THR A 65 3.11 -0.98 -9.12
N LEU A 66 3.90 -0.25 -8.31
CA LEU A 66 3.44 1.04 -7.82
C LEU A 66 3.16 2.03 -8.95
N PRO A 67 4.04 2.17 -9.98
CA PRO A 67 3.71 3.06 -11.09
C PRO A 67 2.41 2.66 -11.80
N GLU A 68 2.17 1.36 -11.95
CA GLU A 68 0.95 0.88 -12.57
C GLU A 68 -0.28 1.22 -11.73
N TYR A 69 -0.16 1.05 -10.41
CA TYR A 69 -1.24 1.35 -9.52
C TYR A 69 -1.56 2.84 -9.51
N ARG A 70 -0.52 3.68 -9.51
CA ARG A 70 -0.72 5.13 -9.56
C ARG A 70 -1.42 5.55 -10.84
N GLU A 71 -1.07 4.93 -11.95
CA GLU A 71 -1.74 5.21 -13.21
C GLU A 71 -3.20 4.79 -13.15
N TRP A 72 -3.46 3.63 -12.55
CA TRP A 72 -4.82 3.16 -12.38
C TRP A 72 -5.64 4.14 -11.54
N LEU A 73 -5.06 4.62 -10.45
CA LEU A 73 -5.74 5.59 -9.59
C LEU A 73 -6.03 6.89 -10.35
N ARG A 74 -5.09 7.34 -11.16
CA ARG A 74 -5.27 8.54 -11.94
C ARG A 74 -6.43 8.38 -12.91
N LEU A 75 -6.51 7.23 -13.56
CA LEU A 75 -7.58 6.98 -14.51
C LEU A 75 -8.93 6.86 -13.80
N GLU A 76 -8.95 6.28 -12.62
CA GLU A 76 -10.18 6.21 -11.84
C GLU A 76 -10.67 7.60 -11.45
N THR A 77 -9.76 8.47 -11.07
CA THR A 77 -10.12 9.84 -10.72
C THR A 77 -10.72 10.57 -11.93
N ILE A 78 -10.11 10.40 -13.09
CA ILE A 78 -10.61 11.02 -14.30
C ILE A 78 -11.99 10.46 -14.66
N ARG A 79 -12.13 9.14 -14.57
CA ARG A 79 -13.39 8.47 -14.89
C ARG A 79 -14.52 8.96 -14.00
N ASN A 80 -14.21 9.28 -12.76
CA ASN A 80 -15.20 9.75 -11.79
C ASN A 80 -15.34 11.26 -11.79
N GLY A 81 -14.93 11.93 -12.86
CA GLY A 81 -15.09 13.36 -12.97
C GLY A 81 -14.12 14.16 -12.12
N GLY A 82 -13.00 13.56 -11.74
CA GLY A 82 -11.99 14.23 -10.93
C GLY A 82 -12.31 14.35 -9.46
N LYS A 83 -13.38 13.72 -9.01
CA LYS A 83 -13.78 13.80 -7.62
C LYS A 83 -12.88 12.96 -6.74
N GLN A 84 -12.58 13.49 -5.57
CA GLN A 84 -11.87 12.77 -4.52
C GLN A 84 -12.83 12.44 -3.40
N ARG A 85 -12.56 11.37 -2.69
CA ARG A 85 -13.38 11.05 -1.53
C ARG A 85 -12.76 11.52 -0.28
#